data_25f27b71c48e03800d8e70b174c4f694
#
_entry.id   25f27b71c48e03800d8e70b174c4f694
#
_cell.length_a   1.000
_cell.length_b   1.000
_cell.length_c   1.000
_cell.angle_alpha   90.00
_cell.angle_beta   90.00
_cell.angle_gamma   90.00
#
_symmetry.space_group_name_H-M   'P 1'
#
loop_
_entity.id
_entity.type
_entity.pdbx_description
1 polymer ?
#
loop_
_entity_poly.entity_id
_entity_poly.type
_entity_poly.pdbx_seq_one_letter_code
_entity_poly.pdbx_strand_id
1 'polypeptide(L)'
;YQLRAVTKCCENYEKGIRKCLLVMATGTGKTRTAASIVDVMTRSELMGKVLFLADRKELVKQAKDAFYKYIENTTMCNLLLNKDERNAKIIFSTYQTMLHAIDTIKNADGSRFFSPGHFSLIVIDEAHRSIFNKYKAIFQYFDACLLGLTATPKNTIHQSTYTFFDMKNNIPTDVYEYEEAVEKDHVLVPFYLIETSTQISDDGITYADLDEEEREAYEAEFVEDGGVPEHIPPERINKYIFNVDTVDRMISDLMNNGIRHKNGNHVGKTIIFAQNKLHAKFIVDRFNELYPQYKGNFCKLVVCDEPYAGQNLKDFKKADDYPFITVTVDMLETGIDVPEITNLVFAKKVYSRIKFEQMLGRGTRLCENLFGEGEDKKEFVVFDYMRNFQFFDEHPKGREAGEVVA
;
A
#
# COMPACT_ATOMS: atom_id res chain seq x y z
N TYR A 1 12.25 8.01 -17.39
CA TYR A 1 11.39 6.83 -17.35
C TYR A 1 9.93 7.17 -17.64
N GLN A 2 9.30 8.17 -17.01
CA GLN A 2 7.89 8.51 -17.24
C GLN A 2 7.60 8.81 -18.72
N LEU A 3 8.42 9.64 -19.38
CA LEU A 3 8.26 9.92 -20.80
C LEU A 3 8.36 8.65 -21.66
N ARG A 4 9.31 7.76 -21.33
CA ARG A 4 9.47 6.45 -22.02
C ARG A 4 8.19 5.62 -21.91
N ALA A 5 7.61 5.53 -20.71
CA ALA A 5 6.37 4.80 -20.46
C ALA A 5 5.18 5.41 -21.21
N VAL A 6 5.03 6.74 -21.19
CA VAL A 6 4.00 7.46 -21.96
C VAL A 6 4.13 7.19 -23.45
N THR A 7 5.33 7.38 -24.02
CA THR A 7 5.58 7.15 -25.46
C THR A 7 5.24 5.73 -25.88
N LYS A 8 5.72 4.72 -25.15
CA LYS A 8 5.43 3.30 -25.46
C LYS A 8 3.94 2.98 -25.44
N CYS A 9 3.19 3.50 -24.44
CA CYS A 9 1.75 3.27 -24.36
C CYS A 9 1.01 3.95 -25.51
N CYS A 10 1.31 5.22 -25.81
CA CYS A 10 0.67 5.95 -26.91
C CYS A 10 0.93 5.29 -28.26
N GLU A 11 2.19 4.94 -28.55
CA GLU A 11 2.54 4.21 -29.79
C GLU A 11 1.83 2.85 -29.90
N ASN A 12 1.67 2.12 -28.79
CA ASN A 12 0.95 0.86 -28.79
C ASN A 12 -0.53 1.06 -29.15
N TYR A 13 -1.18 2.05 -28.56
CA TYR A 13 -2.59 2.35 -28.87
C TYR A 13 -2.77 2.83 -30.31
N GLU A 14 -1.86 3.66 -30.84
CA GLU A 14 -1.86 4.07 -32.25
C GLU A 14 -1.73 2.88 -33.21
N LYS A 15 -0.92 1.88 -32.83
CA LYS A 15 -0.74 0.61 -33.60
C LYS A 15 -1.92 -0.37 -33.43
N GLY A 16 -2.98 0.00 -32.67
CA GLY A 16 -4.15 -0.84 -32.38
C GLY A 16 -3.92 -1.90 -31.31
N ILE A 17 -2.81 -1.85 -30.55
CA ILE A 17 -2.58 -2.70 -29.38
C ILE A 17 -3.43 -2.16 -28.25
N ARG A 18 -4.45 -2.92 -27.83
CA ARG A 18 -5.49 -2.42 -26.91
C ARG A 18 -5.15 -2.52 -25.44
N LYS A 19 -4.07 -3.17 -25.07
CA LYS A 19 -3.70 -3.43 -23.66
C LYS A 19 -2.26 -3.05 -23.40
N CYS A 20 -2.07 -2.24 -22.37
CA CYS A 20 -0.74 -1.86 -21.87
C CYS A 20 -0.64 -2.16 -20.39
N LEU A 21 0.51 -2.65 -19.95
CA LEU A 21 0.83 -2.91 -18.54
C LEU A 21 2.12 -2.16 -18.18
N LEU A 22 2.02 -1.27 -17.20
CA LEU A 22 3.17 -0.55 -16.65
C LEU A 22 3.51 -1.11 -15.27
N VAL A 23 4.75 -1.55 -15.13
CA VAL A 23 5.34 -1.96 -13.86
C VAL A 23 6.21 -0.81 -13.37
N MET A 24 5.81 -0.16 -12.29
CA MET A 24 6.51 1.00 -11.75
C MET A 24 6.56 0.91 -10.23
N ALA A 25 7.74 1.00 -9.64
CA ALA A 25 7.92 0.94 -8.19
C ALA A 25 7.02 1.95 -7.45
N THR A 26 6.67 1.64 -6.20
CA THR A 26 5.92 2.57 -5.36
C THR A 26 6.73 3.87 -5.21
N GLY A 27 6.07 5.00 -5.38
CA GLY A 27 6.75 6.27 -5.23
C GLY A 27 7.23 6.92 -6.53
N THR A 28 7.31 6.19 -7.64
CA THR A 28 7.82 6.69 -8.93
C THR A 28 6.80 7.45 -9.78
N GLY A 29 5.60 7.72 -9.24
CA GLY A 29 4.61 8.56 -9.93
C GLY A 29 3.72 7.83 -10.91
N LYS A 30 3.31 6.56 -10.64
CA LYS A 30 2.33 5.80 -11.45
C LYS A 30 1.12 6.63 -11.87
N THR A 31 0.47 7.28 -10.91
CA THR A 31 -0.74 8.08 -11.16
C THR A 31 -0.47 9.27 -12.07
N ARG A 32 0.71 9.93 -11.92
CA ARG A 32 1.14 11.03 -12.80
C ARG A 32 1.38 10.54 -14.23
N THR A 33 2.06 9.39 -14.37
CA THR A 33 2.31 8.76 -15.69
C THR A 33 1.00 8.40 -16.37
N ALA A 34 0.04 7.80 -15.63
CA ALA A 34 -1.29 7.51 -16.16
C ALA A 34 -2.05 8.78 -16.57
N ALA A 35 -2.00 9.84 -15.76
CA ALA A 35 -2.61 11.13 -16.12
C ALA A 35 -2.00 11.70 -17.41
N SER A 36 -0.69 11.62 -17.58
CA SER A 36 0.00 12.07 -18.80
C SER A 36 -0.41 11.26 -20.03
N ILE A 37 -0.56 9.93 -19.91
CA ILE A 37 -1.06 9.09 -21.01
C ILE A 37 -2.49 9.50 -21.37
N VAL A 38 -3.37 9.62 -20.38
CA VAL A 38 -4.76 10.02 -20.57
C VAL A 38 -4.84 11.41 -21.22
N ASP A 39 -4.05 12.37 -20.78
CA ASP A 39 -4.02 13.72 -21.34
C ASP A 39 -3.60 13.72 -22.81
N VAL A 40 -2.49 13.06 -23.15
CA VAL A 40 -2.02 12.94 -24.54
C VAL A 40 -3.09 12.29 -25.41
N MET A 41 -3.65 11.16 -24.99
CA MET A 41 -4.60 10.37 -25.79
C MET A 41 -5.95 11.07 -25.95
N THR A 42 -6.38 11.86 -24.95
CA THR A 42 -7.64 12.61 -25.04
C THR A 42 -7.50 13.90 -25.83
N ARG A 43 -6.37 14.59 -25.76
CA ARG A 43 -6.06 15.78 -26.56
C ARG A 43 -5.85 15.47 -28.05
N SER A 44 -5.26 14.32 -28.33
CA SER A 44 -5.10 13.83 -29.73
C SER A 44 -6.40 13.24 -30.32
N GLU A 45 -7.50 13.23 -29.57
CA GLU A 45 -8.80 12.65 -29.96
C GLU A 45 -8.77 11.13 -30.24
N LEU A 46 -7.67 10.47 -29.94
CA LEU A 46 -7.55 9.00 -30.06
C LEU A 46 -8.39 8.25 -29.01
N MET A 47 -8.59 8.86 -27.84
CA MET A 47 -9.44 8.32 -26.78
C MET A 47 -10.56 9.29 -26.42
N GLY A 48 -11.78 8.76 -26.30
CA GLY A 48 -12.95 9.52 -25.90
C GLY A 48 -13.06 9.69 -24.40
N LYS A 49 -13.99 8.97 -23.76
CA LYS A 49 -14.16 8.96 -22.29
C LYS A 49 -13.27 7.92 -21.64
N VAL A 50 -12.79 8.23 -20.43
CA VAL A 50 -11.87 7.41 -19.66
C VAL A 50 -12.49 7.00 -18.33
N LEU A 51 -12.33 5.73 -17.96
CA LEU A 51 -12.67 5.20 -16.65
C LEU A 51 -11.39 4.90 -15.86
N PHE A 52 -11.27 5.45 -14.66
CA PHE A 52 -10.22 5.10 -13.71
C PHE A 52 -10.79 4.23 -12.59
N LEU A 53 -10.22 3.05 -12.39
CA LEU A 53 -10.65 2.08 -11.37
C LEU A 53 -9.57 1.88 -10.31
N ALA A 54 -9.97 1.98 -9.05
CA ALA A 54 -9.15 1.63 -7.90
C ALA A 54 -9.95 0.80 -6.88
N ASP A 55 -9.27 0.09 -5.99
CA ASP A 55 -9.94 -0.80 -5.02
C ASP A 55 -10.63 -0.04 -3.87
N ARG A 56 -10.04 1.06 -3.38
CA ARG A 56 -10.52 1.81 -2.22
C ARG A 56 -11.00 3.21 -2.58
N LYS A 57 -11.99 3.71 -1.81
CA LYS A 57 -12.59 5.06 -2.00
C LYS A 57 -11.55 6.17 -1.87
N GLU A 58 -10.62 6.02 -0.95
CA GLU A 58 -9.52 6.96 -0.71
C GLU A 58 -8.58 7.06 -1.92
N LEU A 59 -8.26 5.92 -2.55
CA LEU A 59 -7.44 5.88 -3.78
C LEU A 59 -8.15 6.55 -4.95
N VAL A 60 -9.46 6.32 -5.10
CA VAL A 60 -10.29 7.00 -6.11
C VAL A 60 -10.24 8.51 -5.95
N LYS A 61 -10.37 9.00 -4.70
CA LYS A 61 -10.28 10.43 -4.41
C LYS A 61 -8.89 10.98 -4.72
N GLN A 62 -7.84 10.32 -4.26
CA GLN A 62 -6.46 10.75 -4.49
C GLN A 62 -6.09 10.76 -5.98
N ALA A 63 -6.52 9.73 -6.73
CA ALA A 63 -6.31 9.68 -8.17
C ALA A 63 -7.01 10.85 -8.88
N LYS A 64 -8.28 11.15 -8.52
CA LYS A 64 -8.99 12.31 -9.06
C LYS A 64 -8.25 13.62 -8.74
N ASP A 65 -7.86 13.82 -7.49
CA ASP A 65 -7.15 15.03 -7.06
C ASP A 65 -5.80 15.18 -7.77
N ALA A 66 -5.09 14.07 -8.00
CA ALA A 66 -3.83 14.05 -8.76
C ALA A 66 -4.07 14.39 -10.25
N PHE A 67 -5.05 13.75 -10.88
CA PHE A 67 -5.39 14.04 -12.28
C PHE A 67 -5.79 15.50 -12.47
N TYR A 68 -6.53 16.07 -11.52
CA TYR A 68 -6.94 17.47 -11.56
C TYR A 68 -5.76 18.45 -11.55
N LYS A 69 -4.62 18.07 -10.95
CA LYS A 69 -3.37 18.85 -10.95
C LYS A 69 -2.61 18.78 -12.28
N TYR A 70 -2.78 17.70 -13.04
CA TYR A 70 -1.97 17.42 -14.24
C TYR A 70 -2.74 17.60 -15.55
N ILE A 71 -4.06 17.56 -15.52
CA ILE A 71 -4.91 17.69 -16.72
C ILE A 71 -5.82 18.89 -16.56
N GLU A 72 -5.59 19.92 -17.36
CA GLU A 72 -6.38 21.14 -17.37
C GLU A 72 -7.63 20.99 -18.26
N ASN A 73 -8.66 21.81 -18.00
CA ASN A 73 -9.86 21.97 -18.83
C ASN A 73 -10.60 20.65 -19.15
N THR A 74 -10.57 19.66 -18.27
CA THR A 74 -11.22 18.38 -18.45
C THR A 74 -12.23 18.11 -17.33
N THR A 75 -13.44 17.69 -17.71
CA THR A 75 -14.48 17.33 -16.73
C THR A 75 -14.17 15.99 -16.07
N MET A 76 -14.18 15.95 -14.73
CA MET A 76 -13.83 14.79 -13.93
C MET A 76 -14.89 14.49 -12.88
N CYS A 77 -15.42 13.29 -12.86
CA CYS A 77 -16.44 12.84 -11.92
C CYS A 77 -15.91 11.72 -11.01
N ASN A 78 -16.20 11.82 -9.71
CA ASN A 78 -16.09 10.69 -8.78
C ASN A 78 -17.48 10.07 -8.62
N LEU A 79 -17.69 8.90 -9.21
CA LEU A 79 -18.97 8.21 -9.25
C LEU A 79 -19.49 7.80 -7.86
N LEU A 80 -18.61 7.74 -6.86
CA LEU A 80 -18.98 7.47 -5.46
C LEU A 80 -19.76 8.62 -4.83
N LEU A 81 -19.51 9.86 -5.28
CA LEU A 81 -20.06 11.07 -4.69
C LEU A 81 -21.19 11.66 -5.53
N ASN A 82 -21.08 11.59 -6.85
CA ASN A 82 -22.04 12.19 -7.77
C ASN A 82 -22.27 11.27 -8.99
N LYS A 83 -23.46 10.68 -9.05
CA LYS A 83 -23.88 9.80 -10.16
C LYS A 83 -24.44 10.58 -11.35
N ASP A 84 -24.81 11.84 -11.17
CA ASP A 84 -25.45 12.65 -12.21
C ASP A 84 -24.46 13.15 -13.26
N GLU A 85 -23.17 13.26 -12.90
CA GLU A 85 -22.10 13.69 -13.80
C GLU A 85 -21.50 12.57 -14.66
N ARG A 86 -22.25 11.54 -14.97
CA ARG A 86 -21.83 10.39 -15.81
C ARG A 86 -21.29 10.77 -17.22
N ASN A 87 -21.53 11.99 -17.67
CA ASN A 87 -21.02 12.51 -18.94
C ASN A 87 -19.64 13.13 -18.86
N ALA A 88 -19.03 13.20 -17.67
CA ALA A 88 -17.66 13.66 -17.50
C ALA A 88 -16.70 12.90 -18.42
N LYS A 89 -15.65 13.59 -18.86
CA LYS A 89 -14.62 13.02 -19.75
C LYS A 89 -13.83 11.91 -19.05
N ILE A 90 -13.57 12.10 -17.75
CA ILE A 90 -12.87 11.10 -16.91
C ILE A 90 -13.76 10.76 -15.72
N ILE A 91 -14.08 9.48 -15.57
CA ILE A 91 -14.86 8.97 -14.44
C ILE A 91 -13.96 8.13 -13.54
N PHE A 92 -13.96 8.43 -12.24
CA PHE A 92 -13.25 7.70 -11.20
C PHE A 92 -14.23 6.87 -10.39
N SER A 93 -13.94 5.59 -10.18
CA SER A 93 -14.82 4.68 -9.44
C SER A 93 -14.02 3.59 -8.71
N THR A 94 -14.65 2.99 -7.71
CA THR A 94 -14.17 1.68 -7.23
C THR A 94 -14.71 0.58 -8.12
N TYR A 95 -14.04 -0.57 -8.13
CA TYR A 95 -14.52 -1.75 -8.86
C TYR A 95 -15.94 -2.15 -8.43
N GLN A 96 -16.23 -2.14 -7.12
CA GLN A 96 -17.55 -2.51 -6.60
C GLN A 96 -18.64 -1.55 -7.08
N THR A 97 -18.37 -0.23 -7.04
CA THR A 97 -19.35 0.78 -7.50
C THR A 97 -19.60 0.66 -8.99
N MET A 98 -18.56 0.41 -9.79
CA MET A 98 -18.71 0.23 -11.23
C MET A 98 -19.45 -1.06 -11.56
N LEU A 99 -19.15 -2.17 -10.89
CA LEU A 99 -19.89 -3.43 -11.07
C LEU A 99 -21.39 -3.23 -10.78
N HIS A 100 -21.72 -2.56 -9.67
CA HIS A 100 -23.11 -2.23 -9.34
C HIS A 100 -23.75 -1.32 -10.42
N ALA A 101 -23.00 -0.35 -10.96
CA ALA A 101 -23.51 0.57 -11.97
C ALA A 101 -23.88 -0.12 -13.29
N ILE A 102 -23.10 -1.11 -13.73
CA ILE A 102 -23.40 -1.85 -14.97
C ILE A 102 -24.45 -2.94 -14.80
N ASP A 103 -24.60 -3.49 -13.60
CA ASP A 103 -25.48 -4.63 -13.32
C ASP A 103 -26.87 -4.21 -12.88
N THR A 104 -26.98 -3.24 -12.00
CA THR A 104 -28.22 -2.91 -11.27
C THR A 104 -28.81 -1.58 -11.67
N ILE A 105 -27.99 -0.54 -11.95
CA ILE A 105 -28.50 0.82 -12.20
C ILE A 105 -29.00 0.94 -13.63
N LYS A 106 -30.25 1.46 -13.79
CA LYS A 106 -30.83 1.80 -15.08
C LYS A 106 -31.22 3.28 -15.15
N ASN A 107 -31.24 3.81 -16.34
CA ASN A 107 -31.75 5.15 -16.63
C ASN A 107 -33.27 5.20 -16.48
N ALA A 108 -33.84 6.40 -16.46
CA ALA A 108 -35.29 6.60 -16.37
C ALA A 108 -36.08 5.96 -17.54
N ASP A 109 -35.45 5.79 -18.71
CA ASP A 109 -35.98 5.12 -19.88
C ASP A 109 -35.79 3.59 -19.88
N GLY A 110 -35.25 3.02 -18.79
CA GLY A 110 -34.96 1.59 -18.66
C GLY A 110 -33.66 1.12 -19.32
N SER A 111 -32.95 2.00 -20.05
CA SER A 111 -31.66 1.69 -20.65
C SER A 111 -30.56 1.49 -19.57
N ARG A 112 -29.45 0.86 -19.94
CA ARG A 112 -28.31 0.67 -19.05
C ARG A 112 -27.68 1.99 -18.70
N PHE A 113 -27.18 2.12 -17.45
CA PHE A 113 -26.57 3.34 -16.94
C PHE A 113 -25.36 3.78 -17.79
N PHE A 114 -24.50 2.83 -18.15
CA PHE A 114 -23.45 2.99 -19.15
C PHE A 114 -23.67 2.03 -20.30
N SER A 115 -23.44 2.46 -21.53
CA SER A 115 -23.38 1.56 -22.68
C SER A 115 -22.05 0.82 -22.76
N PRO A 116 -21.94 -0.33 -23.45
CA PRO A 116 -20.66 -1.03 -23.62
C PRO A 116 -19.56 -0.18 -24.26
N GLY A 117 -19.88 0.70 -25.17
CA GLY A 117 -18.94 1.63 -25.81
C GLY A 117 -18.80 2.99 -25.12
N HIS A 118 -19.22 3.13 -23.85
CA HIS A 118 -19.19 4.42 -23.15
C HIS A 118 -17.77 4.93 -22.89
N PHE A 119 -16.85 4.03 -22.58
CA PHE A 119 -15.44 4.33 -22.34
C PHE A 119 -14.59 3.80 -23.47
N SER A 120 -13.58 4.57 -23.88
CA SER A 120 -12.56 4.15 -24.83
C SER A 120 -11.29 3.65 -24.16
N LEU A 121 -11.04 4.04 -22.89
CA LEU A 121 -9.91 3.62 -22.09
C LEU A 121 -10.34 3.33 -20.65
N ILE A 122 -9.86 2.22 -20.08
CA ILE A 122 -9.97 1.90 -18.66
C ILE A 122 -8.56 1.86 -18.07
N VAL A 123 -8.31 2.73 -17.11
CA VAL A 123 -7.09 2.73 -16.28
C VAL A 123 -7.36 1.88 -15.04
N ILE A 124 -6.51 0.90 -14.80
CA ILE A 124 -6.61 -0.11 -13.74
C ILE A 124 -5.47 0.11 -12.77
N ASP A 125 -5.77 0.69 -11.61
CA ASP A 125 -4.77 0.85 -10.54
C ASP A 125 -4.64 -0.45 -9.74
N GLU A 126 -3.41 -0.78 -9.33
CA GLU A 126 -3.05 -2.05 -8.69
C GLU A 126 -3.50 -3.27 -9.50
N ALA A 127 -3.06 -3.33 -10.77
CA ALA A 127 -3.43 -4.36 -11.74
C ALA A 127 -2.83 -5.74 -11.39
N HIS A 128 -3.39 -6.42 -10.39
CA HIS A 128 -2.97 -7.75 -9.96
C HIS A 128 -4.13 -8.79 -9.99
N ARG A 129 -3.78 -10.08 -9.92
CA ARG A 129 -4.67 -11.24 -10.16
C ARG A 129 -6.05 -11.18 -9.49
N SER A 130 -6.12 -10.81 -8.21
CA SER A 130 -7.37 -10.85 -7.44
C SER A 130 -8.46 -9.94 -8.03
N ILE A 131 -8.07 -8.82 -8.63
CA ILE A 131 -8.99 -7.85 -9.27
C ILE A 131 -9.62 -8.45 -10.51
N PHE A 132 -8.84 -9.12 -11.37
CA PHE A 132 -9.37 -9.66 -12.62
C PHE A 132 -10.37 -10.79 -12.41
N ASN A 133 -10.13 -11.67 -11.45
CA ASN A 133 -11.04 -12.77 -11.14
C ASN A 133 -12.36 -12.26 -10.56
N LYS A 134 -12.29 -11.32 -9.62
CA LYS A 134 -13.47 -10.80 -8.90
C LYS A 134 -14.31 -9.86 -9.75
N TYR A 135 -13.70 -9.05 -10.61
CA TYR A 135 -14.35 -7.98 -11.36
C TYR A 135 -14.31 -8.19 -12.87
N LYS A 136 -14.13 -9.42 -13.31
CA LYS A 136 -14.05 -9.80 -14.74
C LYS A 136 -15.20 -9.26 -15.58
N ALA A 137 -16.41 -9.19 -15.00
CA ALA A 137 -17.62 -8.71 -15.67
C ALA A 137 -17.46 -7.26 -16.17
N ILE A 138 -16.73 -6.38 -15.45
CA ILE A 138 -16.50 -5.00 -15.88
C ILE A 138 -15.71 -4.98 -17.19
N PHE A 139 -14.64 -5.76 -17.28
CA PHE A 139 -13.73 -5.78 -18.43
C PHE A 139 -14.33 -6.53 -19.63
N GLN A 140 -15.29 -7.41 -19.39
CA GLN A 140 -16.06 -8.06 -20.45
C GLN A 140 -17.23 -7.20 -20.96
N TYR A 141 -17.72 -6.29 -20.11
CA TYR A 141 -18.83 -5.42 -20.45
C TYR A 141 -18.43 -4.26 -21.36
N PHE A 142 -17.32 -3.58 -21.03
CA PHE A 142 -16.87 -2.42 -21.79
C PHE A 142 -15.94 -2.81 -22.94
N ASP A 143 -16.21 -2.28 -24.14
CA ASP A 143 -15.32 -2.36 -25.28
C ASP A 143 -14.32 -1.20 -25.24
N ALA A 144 -13.30 -1.32 -24.40
CA ALA A 144 -12.31 -0.27 -24.15
C ALA A 144 -10.87 -0.79 -24.23
N CYS A 145 -9.91 0.10 -24.50
CA CYS A 145 -8.51 -0.15 -24.28
C CYS A 145 -8.23 -0.24 -22.78
N LEU A 146 -7.18 -0.97 -22.37
CA LEU A 146 -6.82 -1.16 -20.97
C LEU A 146 -5.41 -0.64 -20.70
N LEU A 147 -5.25 0.13 -19.62
CA LEU A 147 -3.96 0.54 -19.06
C LEU A 147 -3.85 0.01 -17.63
N GLY A 148 -3.05 -1.01 -17.42
CA GLY A 148 -2.74 -1.54 -16.09
C GLY A 148 -1.55 -0.85 -15.46
N LEU A 149 -1.67 -0.50 -14.18
CA LEU A 149 -0.61 0.04 -13.34
C LEU A 149 -0.36 -0.91 -12.19
N THR A 150 0.88 -1.28 -11.93
CA THR A 150 1.25 -2.11 -10.78
C THR A 150 2.60 -1.71 -10.21
N ALA A 151 2.75 -1.83 -8.90
CA ALA A 151 4.04 -1.71 -8.22
C ALA A 151 4.74 -3.07 -8.06
N THR A 152 4.03 -4.16 -8.34
CA THR A 152 4.57 -5.52 -8.21
C THR A 152 5.76 -5.71 -9.15
N PRO A 153 6.96 -6.11 -8.66
CA PRO A 153 8.12 -6.36 -9.50
C PRO A 153 7.81 -7.38 -10.60
N LYS A 154 8.35 -7.19 -11.80
CA LYS A 154 8.00 -8.01 -12.97
C LYS A 154 8.18 -9.51 -12.75
N ASN A 155 9.20 -9.90 -11.96
CA ASN A 155 9.52 -11.30 -11.68
C ASN A 155 8.53 -11.98 -10.73
N THR A 156 7.71 -11.18 -10.02
CA THR A 156 6.72 -11.65 -9.05
C THR A 156 5.28 -11.49 -9.54
N ILE A 157 5.07 -10.87 -10.70
CA ILE A 157 3.75 -10.75 -11.33
C ILE A 157 3.22 -12.13 -11.69
N HIS A 158 1.97 -12.39 -11.29
CA HIS A 158 1.32 -13.65 -11.59
C HIS A 158 1.06 -13.81 -13.09
N GLN A 159 1.21 -15.05 -13.61
CA GLN A 159 1.01 -15.39 -15.02
C GLN A 159 -0.37 -14.95 -15.55
N SER A 160 -1.41 -15.03 -14.73
CA SER A 160 -2.77 -14.60 -15.12
C SER A 160 -2.88 -13.11 -15.42
N THR A 161 -2.06 -12.25 -14.79
CA THR A 161 -2.00 -10.81 -15.09
C THR A 161 -1.41 -10.59 -16.49
N TYR A 162 -0.31 -11.25 -16.80
CA TYR A 162 0.27 -11.20 -18.14
C TYR A 162 -0.68 -11.70 -19.23
N THR A 163 -1.37 -12.82 -18.95
CA THR A 163 -2.40 -13.36 -19.87
C THR A 163 -3.57 -12.38 -20.04
N PHE A 164 -4.03 -11.73 -18.96
CA PHE A 164 -5.12 -10.76 -19.04
C PHE A 164 -4.74 -9.54 -19.90
N PHE A 165 -3.50 -9.07 -19.81
CA PHE A 165 -3.00 -7.96 -20.62
C PHE A 165 -2.45 -8.38 -21.99
N ASP A 166 -2.56 -9.66 -22.37
CA ASP A 166 -2.04 -10.21 -23.64
C ASP A 166 -0.52 -9.97 -23.82
N MET A 167 0.25 -9.97 -22.70
CA MET A 167 1.68 -9.71 -22.72
C MET A 167 2.45 -10.93 -23.23
N LYS A 168 3.05 -10.80 -24.41
CA LYS A 168 3.88 -11.85 -25.01
C LYS A 168 5.15 -12.03 -24.19
N ASN A 169 5.51 -13.29 -23.93
CA ASN A 169 6.73 -13.67 -23.18
C ASN A 169 6.81 -13.05 -21.77
N ASN A 170 5.68 -12.70 -21.16
CA ASN A 170 5.62 -12.05 -19.86
C ASN A 170 6.43 -10.74 -19.79
N ILE A 171 6.44 -9.98 -20.89
CA ILE A 171 7.12 -8.70 -20.96
C ILE A 171 6.08 -7.57 -20.87
N PRO A 172 6.06 -6.78 -19.77
CA PRO A 172 5.21 -5.59 -19.65
C PRO A 172 5.53 -4.55 -20.75
N THR A 173 4.61 -3.61 -20.98
CA THR A 173 4.82 -2.50 -21.92
C THR A 173 6.03 -1.65 -21.54
N ASP A 174 6.15 -1.32 -20.25
CA ASP A 174 7.35 -0.70 -19.68
C ASP A 174 7.55 -1.13 -18.24
N VAL A 175 8.82 -1.12 -17.80
CA VAL A 175 9.25 -1.53 -16.46
C VAL A 175 10.15 -0.45 -15.89
N TYR A 176 9.88 -0.07 -14.62
CA TYR A 176 10.71 0.83 -13.85
C TYR A 176 10.70 0.38 -12.39
N GLU A 177 11.71 -0.40 -12.02
CA GLU A 177 11.83 -1.06 -10.72
C GLU A 177 12.56 -0.18 -9.69
N TYR A 178 12.52 -0.60 -8.43
CA TYR A 178 13.05 0.15 -7.30
C TYR A 178 14.56 0.41 -7.43
N GLU A 179 15.31 -0.60 -7.83
CA GLU A 179 16.76 -0.52 -7.99
C GLU A 179 17.15 0.54 -9.04
N GLU A 180 16.46 0.57 -10.19
CA GLU A 180 16.71 1.60 -11.22
C GLU A 180 16.38 3.00 -10.68
N ALA A 181 15.30 3.13 -9.90
CA ALA A 181 14.86 4.39 -9.34
C ALA A 181 15.79 4.94 -8.25
N VAL A 182 16.44 4.07 -7.47
CA VAL A 182 17.38 4.44 -6.41
C VAL A 182 18.78 4.63 -6.95
N GLU A 183 19.32 3.62 -7.66
CA GLU A 183 20.74 3.56 -7.99
C GLU A 183 21.10 4.40 -9.22
N LYS A 184 20.19 4.49 -10.19
CA LYS A 184 20.46 5.14 -11.48
C LYS A 184 19.89 6.54 -11.56
N ASP A 185 18.61 6.69 -11.27
CA ASP A 185 17.90 7.95 -11.50
C ASP A 185 17.75 8.80 -10.23
N HIS A 186 18.03 8.24 -9.06
CA HIS A 186 17.96 8.89 -7.73
C HIS A 186 16.62 9.61 -7.48
N VAL A 187 15.52 9.00 -7.92
CA VAL A 187 14.16 9.53 -7.72
C VAL A 187 13.46 8.91 -6.51
N LEU A 188 14.08 7.92 -5.90
CA LEU A 188 13.73 7.32 -4.62
C LEU A 188 14.96 7.27 -3.72
N VAL A 189 14.75 7.19 -2.40
CA VAL A 189 15.84 6.99 -1.44
C VAL A 189 15.99 5.50 -1.09
N PRO A 190 17.23 5.03 -0.84
CA PRO A 190 17.51 3.69 -0.33
C PRO A 190 17.05 3.55 1.12
N PHE A 191 16.96 2.31 1.59
CA PHE A 191 16.74 2.00 3.00
C PHE A 191 17.97 1.36 3.64
N TYR A 192 18.08 1.58 4.95
CA TYR A 192 18.97 0.85 5.82
C TYR A 192 18.15 -0.15 6.65
N LEU A 193 18.51 -1.43 6.61
CA LEU A 193 17.80 -2.50 7.29
C LEU A 193 18.43 -2.78 8.65
N ILE A 194 17.59 -2.78 9.69
CA ILE A 194 17.93 -3.28 11.03
C ILE A 194 17.07 -4.51 11.27
N GLU A 195 17.69 -5.69 11.15
CA GLU A 195 17.05 -6.94 11.53
C GLU A 195 17.35 -7.21 13.00
N THR A 196 16.29 -7.36 13.78
CA THR A 196 16.39 -7.74 15.18
C THR A 196 15.54 -8.96 15.41
N SER A 197 16.16 -10.08 15.80
CA SER A 197 15.41 -11.23 16.26
C SER A 197 15.17 -11.11 17.77
N THR A 198 13.98 -11.46 18.22
CA THR A 198 13.69 -11.70 19.62
C THR A 198 13.78 -13.19 19.89
N GLN A 199 14.16 -13.59 21.10
CA GLN A 199 14.25 -15.01 21.49
C GLN A 199 12.93 -15.75 21.20
N ILE A 200 11.81 -15.06 21.41
CA ILE A 200 10.47 -15.57 21.10
C ILE A 200 10.23 -15.77 19.59
N SER A 201 10.80 -14.91 18.73
CA SER A 201 10.69 -15.06 17.28
C SER A 201 11.51 -16.26 16.76
N ASP A 202 12.48 -16.73 17.53
CA ASP A 202 13.40 -17.82 17.14
C ASP A 202 12.96 -19.16 17.70
N ASP A 203 12.64 -19.20 19.00
CA ASP A 203 12.44 -20.45 19.73
C ASP A 203 10.97 -20.77 20.04
N GLY A 204 10.07 -19.82 19.84
CA GLY A 204 8.69 -20.00 20.27
C GLY A 204 8.46 -19.64 21.73
N ILE A 205 7.34 -20.06 22.31
CA ILE A 205 7.02 -19.88 23.73
C ILE A 205 6.83 -21.25 24.38
N THR A 206 7.58 -21.48 25.43
CA THR A 206 7.44 -22.66 26.30
C THR A 206 6.66 -22.23 27.55
N TYR A 207 5.53 -22.89 27.83
CA TYR A 207 4.67 -22.56 28.99
C TYR A 207 5.43 -22.55 30.32
N ALA A 208 6.45 -23.42 30.48
CA ALA A 208 7.26 -23.51 31.68
C ALA A 208 8.11 -22.26 31.94
N ASP A 209 8.47 -21.51 30.90
CA ASP A 209 9.34 -20.33 30.95
C ASP A 209 8.57 -19.03 31.25
N LEU A 210 7.22 -19.09 31.27
CA LEU A 210 6.35 -17.95 31.52
C LEU A 210 6.17 -17.68 33.01
N ASP A 211 6.10 -16.41 33.40
CA ASP A 211 5.68 -16.01 34.74
C ASP A 211 4.17 -16.17 34.98
N GLU A 212 3.67 -15.81 36.16
CA GLU A 212 2.29 -16.08 36.57
C GLU A 212 1.26 -15.25 35.81
N GLU A 213 1.57 -13.98 35.48
CA GLU A 213 0.72 -13.10 34.65
C GLU A 213 0.72 -13.52 33.16
N GLU A 214 1.88 -13.91 32.66
CA GLU A 214 2.05 -14.41 31.29
C GLU A 214 1.33 -15.74 31.09
N ARG A 215 1.30 -16.63 32.09
CA ARG A 215 0.57 -17.90 32.05
C ARG A 215 -0.92 -17.69 31.99
N GLU A 216 -1.48 -16.77 32.77
CA GLU A 216 -2.90 -16.44 32.69
C GLU A 216 -3.30 -15.95 31.28
N ALA A 217 -2.49 -15.10 30.66
CA ALA A 217 -2.71 -14.62 29.30
C ALA A 217 -2.56 -15.76 28.26
N TYR A 218 -1.57 -16.61 28.43
CA TYR A 218 -1.33 -17.78 27.60
C TYR A 218 -2.49 -18.77 27.67
N GLU A 219 -2.97 -19.10 28.87
CA GLU A 219 -4.11 -19.98 29.08
C GLU A 219 -5.41 -19.39 28.50
N ALA A 220 -5.63 -18.09 28.66
CA ALA A 220 -6.83 -17.43 28.10
C ALA A 220 -6.89 -17.50 26.58
N GLU A 221 -5.72 -17.57 25.90
CA GLU A 221 -5.62 -17.51 24.44
C GLU A 221 -5.45 -18.89 23.80
N PHE A 222 -4.77 -19.83 24.44
CA PHE A 222 -4.32 -21.09 23.83
C PHE A 222 -4.98 -22.36 24.42
N VAL A 223 -5.97 -22.24 25.27
CA VAL A 223 -6.74 -23.43 25.72
C VAL A 223 -7.55 -23.96 24.54
N GLU A 224 -7.12 -25.10 24.00
CA GLU A 224 -7.86 -25.90 23.01
C GLU A 224 -8.50 -27.11 23.74
N ASP A 225 -9.37 -27.85 23.08
CA ASP A 225 -10.06 -29.05 23.60
C ASP A 225 -9.10 -30.13 24.19
N GLY A 226 -7.80 -29.99 24.03
CA GLY A 226 -6.76 -30.89 24.54
C GLY A 226 -6.00 -30.36 25.77
N GLY A 227 -6.32 -29.17 26.30
CA GLY A 227 -5.62 -28.50 27.40
C GLY A 227 -4.66 -27.39 26.95
N VAL A 228 -3.83 -26.92 27.87
CA VAL A 228 -2.84 -25.86 27.61
C VAL A 228 -1.62 -26.45 26.86
N PRO A 229 -1.25 -25.98 25.66
CA PRO A 229 -0.09 -26.48 24.96
C PRO A 229 1.21 -26.21 25.75
N GLU A 230 2.11 -27.19 25.86
CA GLU A 230 3.41 -27.00 26.53
C GLU A 230 4.35 -26.08 25.76
N HIS A 231 4.20 -26.03 24.42
CA HIS A 231 5.03 -25.23 23.54
C HIS A 231 4.25 -24.73 22.32
N ILE A 232 4.43 -23.45 22.01
CA ILE A 232 3.88 -22.83 20.80
C ILE A 232 5.05 -22.44 19.89
N PRO A 233 5.13 -22.98 18.67
CA PRO A 233 6.20 -22.66 17.74
C PRO A 233 6.07 -21.22 17.21
N PRO A 234 7.18 -20.59 16.74
CA PRO A 234 7.22 -19.21 16.28
C PRO A 234 6.13 -18.82 15.27
N GLU A 235 5.76 -19.73 14.38
CA GLU A 235 4.73 -19.51 13.35
C GLU A 235 3.34 -19.30 13.95
N ARG A 236 3.05 -19.93 15.09
CA ARG A 236 1.78 -19.80 15.83
C ARG A 236 1.76 -18.56 16.72
N ILE A 237 2.92 -18.15 17.25
CA ILE A 237 3.04 -16.99 18.16
C ILE A 237 2.73 -15.70 17.45
N ASN A 238 3.14 -15.55 16.20
CA ASN A 238 2.88 -14.35 15.38
C ASN A 238 1.39 -13.99 15.26
N LYS A 239 0.51 -14.84 15.81
CA LYS A 239 -0.93 -14.63 15.77
C LYS A 239 -1.52 -14.07 17.07
N TYR A 240 -0.90 -14.29 18.23
CA TYR A 240 -1.64 -14.19 19.49
C TYR A 240 -0.94 -13.57 20.70
N ILE A 241 0.39 -13.49 20.83
CA ILE A 241 1.01 -13.00 22.08
C ILE A 241 1.72 -11.66 21.87
N PHE A 242 1.31 -10.69 22.67
CA PHE A 242 1.96 -9.38 22.79
C PHE A 242 2.81 -9.39 24.05
N ASN A 243 4.05 -9.86 23.94
CA ASN A 243 4.99 -9.79 25.03
C ASN A 243 5.40 -8.34 25.27
N VAL A 244 5.21 -7.86 26.51
CA VAL A 244 5.54 -6.50 26.96
C VAL A 244 7.00 -6.18 26.66
N ASP A 245 7.91 -7.08 27.01
CA ASP A 245 9.35 -6.88 26.84
C ASP A 245 9.75 -6.74 25.36
N THR A 246 9.12 -7.53 24.47
CA THR A 246 9.35 -7.44 23.03
C THR A 246 8.89 -6.10 22.46
N VAL A 247 7.70 -5.65 22.84
CA VAL A 247 7.15 -4.36 22.37
C VAL A 247 7.95 -3.20 22.95
N ASP A 248 8.29 -3.25 24.23
CA ASP A 248 9.11 -2.22 24.89
C ASP A 248 10.49 -2.11 24.28
N ARG A 249 11.13 -3.25 23.97
CA ARG A 249 12.40 -3.29 23.24
C ARG A 249 12.28 -2.71 21.85
N MET A 250 11.24 -3.11 21.08
CA MET A 250 10.97 -2.56 19.75
C MET A 250 10.81 -1.04 19.79
N ILE A 251 10.03 -0.52 20.74
CA ILE A 251 9.84 0.92 20.93
C ILE A 251 11.16 1.59 21.32
N SER A 252 11.93 1.01 22.24
CA SER A 252 13.22 1.54 22.68
C SER A 252 14.25 1.55 21.55
N ASP A 253 14.32 0.49 20.74
CA ASP A 253 15.20 0.40 19.58
C ASP A 253 14.86 1.47 18.54
N LEU A 254 13.57 1.66 18.25
CA LEU A 254 13.12 2.74 17.37
C LEU A 254 13.53 4.11 17.91
N MET A 255 13.27 4.38 19.19
CA MET A 255 13.54 5.69 19.79
C MET A 255 15.05 6.00 19.91
N ASN A 256 15.91 4.97 19.98
CA ASN A 256 17.35 5.11 20.08
C ASN A 256 18.04 5.14 18.70
N ASN A 257 17.62 4.29 17.77
CA ASN A 257 18.32 4.01 16.53
C ASN A 257 17.60 4.56 15.28
N GLY A 258 16.36 5.03 15.42
CA GLY A 258 15.60 5.62 14.31
C GLY A 258 16.18 6.96 13.86
N ILE A 259 16.03 7.27 12.57
CA ILE A 259 16.39 8.59 12.04
C ILE A 259 15.57 9.66 12.76
N ARG A 260 16.29 10.66 13.27
CA ARG A 260 15.70 11.71 14.10
C ARG A 260 15.08 12.82 13.26
N HIS A 261 14.14 13.53 13.85
CA HIS A 261 13.62 14.78 13.33
C HIS A 261 14.74 15.86 13.30
N LYS A 262 14.58 16.87 12.46
CA LYS A 262 15.56 17.97 12.25
C LYS A 262 16.06 18.64 13.52
N ASN A 263 15.28 18.66 14.59
CA ASN A 263 15.69 19.22 15.88
C ASN A 263 16.50 18.24 16.76
N GLY A 264 16.66 16.98 16.32
CA GLY A 264 17.42 15.94 17.03
C GLY A 264 16.78 15.42 18.34
N ASN A 265 15.68 16.00 18.80
CA ASN A 265 15.10 15.68 20.11
C ASN A 265 14.29 14.38 20.14
N HIS A 266 13.77 13.95 19.00
CA HIS A 266 12.96 12.73 18.87
C HIS A 266 13.08 12.13 17.46
N VAL A 267 12.55 10.93 17.27
CA VAL A 267 12.52 10.26 15.95
C VAL A 267 11.65 11.03 14.96
N GLY A 268 11.98 10.93 13.69
CA GLY A 268 11.21 11.47 12.58
C GLY A 268 9.91 10.71 12.37
N LYS A 269 9.17 11.06 11.31
CA LYS A 269 7.90 10.40 10.96
C LYS A 269 8.10 8.90 10.78
N THR A 270 7.30 8.11 11.50
CA THR A 270 7.45 6.66 11.62
C THR A 270 6.10 5.98 11.40
N ILE A 271 6.11 4.86 10.68
CA ILE A 271 4.97 3.93 10.61
C ILE A 271 5.36 2.62 11.26
N ILE A 272 4.54 2.14 12.20
CA ILE A 272 4.64 0.80 12.79
C ILE A 272 3.50 -0.03 12.21
N PHE A 273 3.83 -1.12 11.54
CA PHE A 273 2.88 -2.08 10.98
C PHE A 273 2.63 -3.20 12.00
N ALA A 274 1.44 -3.21 12.57
CA ALA A 274 1.03 -4.19 13.57
C ALA A 274 0.24 -5.34 12.97
N GLN A 275 0.21 -6.49 13.66
CA GLN A 275 -0.44 -7.72 13.20
C GLN A 275 -1.96 -7.59 13.09
N ASN A 276 -2.59 -6.97 14.09
CA ASN A 276 -4.03 -6.74 14.17
C ASN A 276 -4.33 -5.49 15.01
N LYS A 277 -5.61 -5.14 15.14
CA LYS A 277 -6.06 -3.94 15.86
C LYS A 277 -5.70 -3.96 17.35
N LEU A 278 -5.77 -5.10 18.00
CA LEU A 278 -5.40 -5.24 19.42
C LEU A 278 -3.91 -5.01 19.61
N HIS A 279 -3.06 -5.60 18.77
CA HIS A 279 -1.62 -5.36 18.76
C HIS A 279 -1.29 -3.88 18.50
N ALA A 280 -1.95 -3.26 17.53
CA ALA A 280 -1.72 -1.85 17.23
C ALA A 280 -2.06 -0.96 18.43
N LYS A 281 -3.17 -1.25 19.13
CA LYS A 281 -3.57 -0.54 20.35
C LYS A 281 -2.56 -0.79 21.48
N PHE A 282 -2.14 -2.02 21.68
CA PHE A 282 -1.17 -2.39 22.70
C PHE A 282 0.16 -1.64 22.51
N ILE A 283 0.67 -1.56 21.29
CA ILE A 283 1.89 -0.78 20.99
C ILE A 283 1.71 0.70 21.35
N VAL A 284 0.56 1.31 21.03
CA VAL A 284 0.27 2.71 21.40
C VAL A 284 0.20 2.89 22.90
N ASP A 285 -0.46 1.98 23.63
CA ASP A 285 -0.62 2.03 25.08
C ASP A 285 0.77 1.89 25.74
N ARG A 286 1.59 0.91 25.34
CA ARG A 286 2.97 0.73 25.82
C ARG A 286 3.85 1.95 25.54
N PHE A 287 3.76 2.53 24.34
CA PHE A 287 4.50 3.77 24.02
C PHE A 287 4.14 4.90 25.00
N ASN A 288 2.86 5.09 25.27
CA ASN A 288 2.40 6.15 26.17
C ASN A 288 2.81 5.93 27.65
N GLU A 289 2.93 4.69 28.08
CA GLU A 289 3.45 4.32 29.40
C GLU A 289 4.97 4.57 29.50
N LEU A 290 5.74 4.18 28.47
CA LEU A 290 7.21 4.39 28.45
C LEU A 290 7.59 5.86 28.27
N TYR A 291 6.78 6.65 27.56
CA TYR A 291 7.06 8.04 27.20
C TYR A 291 5.93 9.01 27.60
N PRO A 292 5.58 9.10 28.90
CA PRO A 292 4.45 9.92 29.39
C PRO A 292 4.62 11.42 29.12
N GLN A 293 5.85 11.89 28.89
CA GLN A 293 6.15 13.29 28.57
C GLN A 293 5.47 13.78 27.28
N TYR A 294 5.10 12.88 26.37
CA TYR A 294 4.40 13.23 25.12
C TYR A 294 2.87 13.29 25.27
N LYS A 295 2.35 13.00 26.47
CA LYS A 295 0.89 13.12 26.83
C LYS A 295 -0.05 12.46 25.81
N GLY A 296 0.36 11.32 25.24
CA GLY A 296 -0.41 10.54 24.28
C GLY A 296 -0.55 11.19 22.89
N ASN A 297 0.23 12.20 22.54
CA ASN A 297 0.13 12.88 21.24
C ASN A 297 1.15 12.39 20.22
N PHE A 298 2.25 11.82 20.66
CA PHE A 298 3.37 11.45 19.80
C PHE A 298 3.12 10.18 18.97
N CYS A 299 2.50 9.18 19.59
CA CYS A 299 2.16 7.90 18.97
C CYS A 299 0.63 7.75 18.90
N LYS A 300 0.08 7.50 17.73
CA LYS A 300 -1.37 7.41 17.49
C LYS A 300 -1.75 6.18 16.70
N LEU A 301 -2.93 5.65 17.01
CA LEU A 301 -3.55 4.55 16.27
C LEU A 301 -4.21 5.07 14.98
N VAL A 302 -3.91 4.39 13.85
CA VAL A 302 -4.51 4.67 12.54
C VAL A 302 -4.96 3.33 11.93
N VAL A 303 -6.16 2.89 12.31
CA VAL A 303 -6.78 1.64 11.82
C VAL A 303 -8.22 1.92 11.39
N CYS A 304 -8.75 1.07 10.51
CA CYS A 304 -10.17 1.14 10.12
C CYS A 304 -11.06 1.00 11.35
N ASP A 305 -12.22 1.66 11.33
CA ASP A 305 -13.24 1.65 12.39
C ASP A 305 -12.86 2.34 13.72
N GLU A 306 -11.72 3.02 13.77
CA GLU A 306 -11.40 3.92 14.89
C GLU A 306 -11.94 5.34 14.64
N PRO A 307 -12.64 5.94 15.62
CA PRO A 307 -13.32 7.24 15.42
C PRO A 307 -12.40 8.37 14.97
N TYR A 308 -11.15 8.37 15.39
CA TYR A 308 -10.18 9.44 15.11
C TYR A 308 -9.13 9.06 14.07
N ALA A 309 -9.20 7.88 13.45
CA ALA A 309 -8.18 7.42 12.49
C ALA A 309 -7.98 8.40 11.33
N GLY A 310 -9.06 8.92 10.76
CA GLY A 310 -9.01 9.90 9.68
C GLY A 310 -8.38 11.24 10.08
N GLN A 311 -8.62 11.70 11.33
CA GLN A 311 -8.00 12.92 11.85
C GLN A 311 -6.52 12.68 12.17
N ASN A 312 -6.19 11.60 12.86
CA ASN A 312 -4.81 11.20 13.14
C ASN A 312 -3.97 11.10 11.87
N LEU A 313 -4.55 10.56 10.79
CA LEU A 313 -3.90 10.49 9.49
C LEU A 313 -3.67 11.86 8.85
N LYS A 314 -4.66 12.77 8.94
CA LYS A 314 -4.51 14.15 8.44
C LYS A 314 -3.41 14.89 9.19
N ASP A 315 -3.35 14.71 10.51
CA ASP A 315 -2.33 15.35 11.34
C ASP A 315 -0.95 14.73 11.12
N PHE A 316 -0.86 13.41 10.92
CA PHE A 316 0.39 12.74 10.55
C PHE A 316 1.01 13.25 9.24
N LYS A 317 0.19 13.71 8.30
CA LYS A 317 0.65 14.30 7.02
C LYS A 317 1.29 15.68 7.16
N LYS A 318 1.19 16.30 8.33
CA LYS A 318 1.84 17.58 8.60
C LYS A 318 3.28 17.31 9.07
N ALA A 319 4.27 17.84 8.38
CA ALA A 319 5.68 17.51 8.55
C ALA A 319 6.17 17.65 10.01
N ASP A 320 5.88 18.78 10.64
CA ASP A 320 6.43 19.20 11.93
C ASP A 320 5.46 19.03 13.11
N ASP A 321 4.25 18.51 12.86
CA ASP A 321 3.19 18.36 13.88
C ASP A 321 3.06 16.90 14.38
N TYR A 322 2.51 16.74 15.59
CA TYR A 322 2.10 15.43 16.09
C TYR A 322 0.95 14.83 15.24
N PRO A 323 0.87 13.48 15.15
CA PRO A 323 1.79 12.50 15.70
C PRO A 323 3.06 12.33 14.84
N PHE A 324 4.16 11.91 15.46
CA PHE A 324 5.36 11.48 14.75
C PHE A 324 5.37 9.97 14.49
N ILE A 325 4.71 9.19 15.34
CA ILE A 325 4.54 7.74 15.15
C ILE A 325 3.08 7.43 14.89
N THR A 326 2.81 6.63 13.86
CA THR A 326 1.50 6.03 13.63
C THR A 326 1.60 4.52 13.64
N VAL A 327 0.68 3.88 14.37
CA VAL A 327 0.57 2.42 14.40
C VAL A 327 -0.64 2.02 13.58
N THR A 328 -0.45 1.12 12.63
CA THR A 328 -1.49 0.69 11.68
C THR A 328 -1.46 -0.81 11.44
N VAL A 329 -2.56 -1.34 10.92
CA VAL A 329 -2.63 -2.73 10.46
C VAL A 329 -2.53 -2.79 8.94
N ASP A 330 -3.54 -2.24 8.22
CA ASP A 330 -3.63 -2.28 6.75
C ASP A 330 -3.89 -0.90 6.13
N MET A 331 -4.27 0.09 6.95
CA MET A 331 -4.78 1.38 6.44
C MET A 331 -3.69 2.20 5.74
N LEU A 332 -2.45 2.06 6.16
CA LEU A 332 -1.29 2.79 5.63
C LEU A 332 -0.44 1.97 4.64
N GLU A 333 -0.83 0.74 4.33
CA GLU A 333 -0.15 -0.09 3.32
C GLU A 333 -0.29 0.52 1.93
N THR A 334 -1.44 1.16 1.64
CA THR A 334 -1.71 1.83 0.36
C THR A 334 -2.28 3.23 0.57
N GLY A 335 -2.07 4.12 -0.40
CA GLY A 335 -2.83 5.38 -0.47
C GLY A 335 -2.40 6.52 0.44
N ILE A 336 -1.21 6.47 1.07
CA ILE A 336 -0.64 7.63 1.73
C ILE A 336 0.59 8.13 0.98
N ASP A 337 0.69 9.45 0.93
CA ASP A 337 1.86 10.16 0.44
C ASP A 337 2.34 11.11 1.54
N VAL A 338 3.40 10.71 2.24
CA VAL A 338 4.08 11.45 3.31
C VAL A 338 5.57 11.30 3.08
N PRO A 339 6.19 12.22 2.33
CA PRO A 339 7.61 12.18 2.01
C PRO A 339 8.54 12.17 3.24
N GLU A 340 8.06 12.76 4.34
CA GLU A 340 8.78 12.91 5.59
C GLU A 340 8.98 11.62 6.39
N ILE A 341 8.41 10.49 5.94
CA ILE A 341 8.60 9.20 6.63
C ILE A 341 10.07 8.77 6.52
N THR A 342 10.71 8.62 7.67
CA THR A 342 12.12 8.23 7.79
C THR A 342 12.31 6.87 8.46
N ASN A 343 11.28 6.32 9.12
CA ASN A 343 11.37 5.04 9.79
C ASN A 343 10.14 4.19 9.50
N LEU A 344 10.37 2.91 9.21
CA LEU A 344 9.34 1.88 9.10
C LEU A 344 9.65 0.75 10.07
N VAL A 345 8.63 0.27 10.79
CA VAL A 345 8.76 -0.84 11.73
C VAL A 345 7.80 -1.95 11.34
N PHE A 346 8.34 -3.11 11.03
CA PHE A 346 7.59 -4.32 10.71
C PHE A 346 7.43 -5.15 11.98
N ALA A 347 6.32 -4.91 12.70
CA ALA A 347 5.92 -5.68 13.88
C ALA A 347 4.86 -6.73 13.51
N LYS A 348 4.78 -7.12 12.23
CA LYS A 348 3.93 -8.19 11.71
C LYS A 348 4.64 -9.01 10.66
N LYS A 349 4.28 -10.29 10.56
CA LYS A 349 4.71 -11.14 9.44
C LYS A 349 3.90 -10.81 8.20
N VAL A 350 4.59 -10.62 7.10
CA VAL A 350 3.99 -10.34 5.79
C VAL A 350 4.28 -11.51 4.86
N TYR A 351 3.25 -12.13 4.30
CA TYR A 351 3.39 -13.26 3.37
C TYR A 351 3.18 -12.85 1.90
N SER A 352 2.52 -11.71 1.67
CA SER A 352 2.28 -11.19 0.33
C SER A 352 3.42 -10.26 -0.09
N ARG A 353 4.14 -10.62 -1.16
CA ARG A 353 5.20 -9.79 -1.74
C ARG A 353 4.68 -8.42 -2.12
N ILE A 354 3.48 -8.34 -2.68
CA ILE A 354 2.85 -7.08 -3.09
C ILE A 354 2.66 -6.16 -1.88
N LYS A 355 2.10 -6.67 -0.78
CA LYS A 355 1.91 -5.89 0.44
C LYS A 355 3.24 -5.43 1.03
N PHE A 356 4.23 -6.31 1.05
CA PHE A 356 5.57 -5.99 1.54
C PHE A 356 6.19 -4.82 0.78
N GLU A 357 6.18 -4.86 -0.55
CA GLU A 357 6.68 -3.78 -1.41
C GLU A 357 5.88 -2.47 -1.25
N GLN A 358 4.57 -2.57 -1.07
CA GLN A 358 3.73 -1.40 -0.81
C GLN A 358 4.04 -0.75 0.54
N MET A 359 4.28 -1.55 1.59
CA MET A 359 4.67 -1.07 2.92
C MET A 359 6.07 -0.44 2.88
N LEU A 360 7.05 -1.11 2.26
CA LEU A 360 8.40 -0.61 2.08
C LEU A 360 8.40 0.72 1.30
N GLY A 361 7.57 0.80 0.26
CA GLY A 361 7.41 1.99 -0.56
C GLY A 361 6.86 3.23 0.16
N ARG A 362 6.46 3.11 1.43
CA ARG A 362 6.06 4.30 2.24
C ARG A 362 7.25 5.14 2.66
N GLY A 363 8.45 4.55 2.79
CA GLY A 363 9.68 5.25 3.16
C GLY A 363 10.49 5.80 1.98
N THR A 364 10.22 5.36 0.76
CA THR A 364 11.11 5.58 -0.40
C THR A 364 11.09 6.99 -1.00
N ARG A 365 10.14 7.86 -0.60
CA ARG A 365 10.00 9.21 -1.18
C ARG A 365 11.19 10.10 -0.88
N LEU A 366 11.61 10.88 -1.90
CA LEU A 366 12.46 12.04 -1.69
C LEU A 366 11.73 13.09 -0.83
N CYS A 367 12.47 13.80 0.00
CA CYS A 367 11.99 14.94 0.75
C CYS A 367 13.09 15.99 0.86
N GLU A 368 12.94 17.06 0.10
CA GLU A 368 13.88 18.17 0.11
C GLU A 368 13.81 18.93 1.44
N ASN A 369 14.96 19.38 1.94
CA ASN A 369 15.09 20.17 3.15
C ASN A 369 14.47 19.54 4.43
N LEU A 370 14.36 18.22 4.48
CA LEU A 370 13.71 17.53 5.61
C LEU A 370 14.40 17.81 6.94
N PHE A 371 15.73 17.92 6.92
CA PHE A 371 16.55 18.11 8.13
C PHE A 371 17.05 19.55 8.30
N GLY A 372 16.80 20.44 7.33
CA GLY A 372 17.23 21.82 7.30
C GLY A 372 17.45 22.28 5.86
N GLU A 373 17.74 23.56 5.67
CA GLU A 373 18.01 24.14 4.35
C GLU A 373 19.22 23.44 3.69
N GLY A 374 18.99 22.77 2.54
CA GLY A 374 19.98 21.98 1.82
C GLY A 374 20.24 20.58 2.40
N GLU A 375 19.53 20.19 3.44
CA GLU A 375 19.67 18.87 4.07
C GLU A 375 18.46 17.98 3.72
N ASP A 376 18.56 17.32 2.57
CA ASP A 376 17.53 16.45 2.04
C ASP A 376 17.52 15.08 2.71
N LYS A 377 16.38 14.40 2.63
CA LYS A 377 16.26 12.98 2.98
C LYS A 377 17.09 12.15 2.01
N LYS A 378 18.09 11.42 2.53
CA LYS A 378 19.01 10.58 1.74
C LYS A 378 18.68 9.10 1.84
N GLU A 379 18.04 8.68 2.94
CA GLU A 379 17.69 7.28 3.22
C GLU A 379 16.54 7.22 4.22
N PHE A 380 16.04 6.03 4.47
CA PHE A 380 15.15 5.72 5.59
C PHE A 380 15.56 4.42 6.27
N VAL A 381 15.12 4.20 7.50
CA VAL A 381 15.43 2.99 8.26
C VAL A 381 14.23 2.06 8.29
N VAL A 382 14.49 0.78 8.11
CA VAL A 382 13.53 -0.30 8.26
C VAL A 382 13.95 -1.19 9.43
N PHE A 383 13.08 -1.30 10.43
CA PHE A 383 13.21 -2.24 11.53
C PHE A 383 12.35 -3.46 11.23
N ASP A 384 12.96 -4.62 11.04
CA ASP A 384 12.23 -5.87 10.78
C ASP A 384 12.39 -6.83 11.97
N TYR A 385 11.33 -6.93 12.76
CA TYR A 385 11.26 -7.82 13.92
C TYR A 385 10.68 -9.20 13.59
N MET A 386 10.22 -9.41 12.33
CA MET A 386 9.52 -10.62 11.90
C MET A 386 10.24 -11.37 10.78
N ARG A 387 11.51 -11.03 10.52
CA ARG A 387 12.31 -11.64 9.46
C ARG A 387 11.59 -11.68 8.10
N ASN A 388 10.95 -10.58 7.74
CA ASN A 388 10.23 -10.50 6.46
C ASN A 388 11.21 -10.49 5.29
N PHE A 389 12.35 -9.82 5.41
CA PHE A 389 13.37 -9.81 4.36
C PHE A 389 13.92 -11.21 4.12
N GLN A 390 14.35 -11.92 5.15
CA GLN A 390 14.79 -13.31 5.03
C GLN A 390 13.70 -14.19 4.40
N PHE A 391 12.44 -14.05 4.83
CA PHE A 391 11.32 -14.79 4.25
C PHE A 391 11.19 -14.55 2.74
N PHE A 392 11.31 -13.30 2.26
CA PHE A 392 11.19 -12.99 0.83
C PHE A 392 12.45 -13.30 0.03
N ASP A 393 13.62 -13.43 0.65
CA ASP A 393 14.82 -13.98 0.02
C ASP A 393 14.65 -15.47 -0.26
N GLU A 394 14.08 -16.22 0.67
CA GLU A 394 13.77 -17.65 0.53
C GLU A 394 12.54 -17.90 -0.35
N HIS A 395 11.53 -17.00 -0.31
CA HIS A 395 10.27 -17.08 -1.02
C HIS A 395 10.00 -15.81 -1.84
N PRO A 396 10.69 -15.59 -2.96
CA PRO A 396 10.61 -14.33 -3.70
C PRO A 396 9.21 -13.92 -4.16
N LYS A 397 8.32 -14.90 -4.39
CA LYS A 397 6.92 -14.64 -4.79
C LYS A 397 5.96 -14.48 -3.61
N GLY A 398 6.41 -14.73 -2.37
CA GLY A 398 5.56 -14.84 -1.21
C GLY A 398 4.75 -16.14 -1.18
N ARG A 399 3.77 -16.24 -0.29
CA ARG A 399 2.80 -17.34 -0.24
C ARG A 399 1.45 -16.90 -0.80
N GLU A 400 0.79 -17.77 -1.54
CA GLU A 400 -0.57 -17.52 -2.00
C GLU A 400 -1.58 -17.80 -0.88
N ALA A 401 -2.70 -17.05 -0.86
CA ALA A 401 -3.80 -17.32 0.06
C ALA A 401 -4.38 -18.73 -0.24
N GLY A 402 -4.23 -19.66 0.69
CA GLY A 402 -4.70 -21.03 0.57
C GLY A 402 -3.59 -22.11 0.62
N GLU A 403 -2.31 -21.73 0.61
CA GLU A 403 -1.23 -22.67 0.93
C GLU A 403 -1.23 -22.96 2.44
N VAL A 404 -1.76 -24.12 2.80
CA VAL A 404 -1.71 -24.63 4.18
C VAL A 404 -0.26 -25.05 4.45
N VAL A 405 0.29 -24.58 5.55
CA VAL A 405 1.57 -25.10 6.09
C VAL A 405 1.35 -26.57 6.43
N ALA A 406 2.01 -27.47 5.70
CA ALA A 406 2.03 -28.88 5.99
C ALA A 406 2.90 -29.15 7.21
#